data_9a25ee86874969b8531291a7a6ac4bf7
#
_entry.id   9a25ee86874969b8531291a7a6ac4bf7
#
_cell.length_a   1.000
_cell.length_b   1.000
_cell.length_c   1.000
_cell.angle_alpha   90.00
_cell.angle_beta   90.00
_cell.angle_gamma   90.00
#
_symmetry.space_group_name_H-M   'P 1'
#
loop_
_entity.id
_entity.type
_entity.pdbx_description
1 polymer ?
#
loop_
_entity_poly.entity_id
_entity_poly.type
_entity_poly.pdbx_seq_one_letter_code
_entity_poly.pdbx_strand_id
1 'polypeptide(L)'
;MSILRYAPEALKNLFRPPVTTKYPFEPAVYPEGARGHIEISIDDCIGCGMCVRCCPCGTLSVDKVKGTWSIDRFDCIACGYCVEKCPKKCLSMVQGYQTPGEKEGQVTYTKSAEQLEKERIQREEAAKKAAAAKAAMEAKKAADISFYGNTDIECKDTLFGVTF
;
A
#
# COMPACT_ATOMS: atom_id res chain seq x y z
N MET A 1 52.57 7.27 28.81
CA MET A 1 51.49 6.26 28.56
C MET A 1 52.16 4.90 28.54
N SER A 2 51.73 3.98 29.40
CA SER A 2 52.40 2.67 29.55
C SER A 2 51.91 1.72 28.45
N ILE A 3 52.82 1.35 27.54
CA ILE A 3 52.59 0.37 26.44
C ILE A 3 52.11 -0.99 26.98
N LEU A 4 52.51 -1.33 28.22
CA LEU A 4 52.13 -2.54 28.94
C LEU A 4 50.64 -2.63 29.28
N ARG A 5 49.88 -1.54 29.15
CA ARG A 5 48.46 -1.55 29.44
C ARG A 5 47.62 -2.36 28.41
N TYR A 6 48.12 -2.49 27.19
CA TYR A 6 47.48 -3.24 26.12
C TYR A 6 47.90 -4.70 26.02
N ALA A 7 49.04 -5.06 26.65
CA ALA A 7 49.54 -6.42 26.61
C ALA A 7 48.58 -7.47 27.15
N PRO A 8 47.88 -7.26 28.30
CA PRO A 8 46.92 -8.22 28.81
C PRO A 8 45.68 -8.36 27.92
N GLU A 9 45.23 -7.27 27.26
CA GLU A 9 44.10 -7.36 26.32
C GLU A 9 44.51 -8.07 25.03
N ALA A 10 45.71 -7.87 24.52
CA ALA A 10 46.21 -8.59 23.36
C ALA A 10 46.33 -10.09 23.64
N LEU A 11 46.83 -10.46 24.83
CA LEU A 11 46.92 -11.85 25.24
C LEU A 11 45.54 -12.49 25.41
N LYS A 12 44.58 -11.77 25.99
CA LYS A 12 43.21 -12.22 26.16
C LYS A 12 42.52 -12.44 24.80
N ASN A 13 42.75 -11.55 23.82
CA ASN A 13 42.19 -11.68 22.49
C ASN A 13 42.80 -12.85 21.70
N LEU A 14 44.04 -13.23 21.97
CA LEU A 14 44.68 -14.37 21.34
C LEU A 14 43.98 -15.69 21.68
N PHE A 15 43.45 -15.83 22.90
CA PHE A 15 42.75 -17.03 23.37
C PHE A 15 41.24 -16.94 23.26
N ARG A 16 40.66 -15.80 22.80
CA ARG A 16 39.25 -15.67 22.54
C ARG A 16 38.83 -16.34 21.23
N PRO A 17 37.64 -16.99 21.19
CA PRO A 17 37.10 -17.45 19.91
C PRO A 17 36.89 -16.24 18.99
N PRO A 18 36.98 -16.41 17.67
CA PRO A 18 36.73 -15.34 16.73
C PRO A 18 35.33 -14.79 16.86
N VAL A 19 35.17 -13.46 16.83
CA VAL A 19 33.87 -12.78 16.91
C VAL A 19 33.13 -12.82 15.57
N THR A 20 33.86 -13.14 14.51
CA THR A 20 33.32 -13.21 13.15
C THR A 20 32.44 -14.46 12.99
N THR A 21 31.29 -14.29 12.40
CA THR A 21 30.40 -15.37 11.99
C THR A 21 30.91 -16.04 10.72
N LYS A 22 30.63 -17.32 10.55
CA LYS A 22 31.04 -18.10 9.37
C LYS A 22 30.07 -17.92 8.18
N TYR A 23 29.57 -16.73 7.99
CA TYR A 23 28.75 -16.42 6.81
C TYR A 23 29.61 -16.59 5.53
N PRO A 24 29.14 -17.21 4.43
CA PRO A 24 27.77 -17.67 4.19
C PRO A 24 27.45 -19.13 4.62
N PHE A 25 28.42 -19.85 5.22
CA PHE A 25 28.22 -21.25 5.61
C PHE A 25 27.18 -21.41 6.73
N GLU A 26 27.16 -20.46 7.65
CA GLU A 26 26.13 -20.35 8.68
C GLU A 26 25.22 -19.17 8.34
N PRO A 27 23.91 -19.38 8.12
CA PRO A 27 22.98 -18.30 7.81
C PRO A 27 22.90 -17.31 8.97
N ALA A 28 22.78 -16.04 8.66
CA ALA A 28 22.61 -15.00 9.66
C ALA A 28 21.22 -15.14 10.33
N VAL A 29 21.18 -15.10 11.66
CA VAL A 29 19.94 -15.07 12.42
C VAL A 29 19.52 -13.60 12.57
N TYR A 30 18.35 -13.24 12.02
CA TYR A 30 17.81 -11.89 12.11
C TYR A 30 16.90 -11.78 13.33
N PRO A 31 17.01 -10.69 14.13
CA PRO A 31 16.09 -10.44 15.22
C PRO A 31 14.67 -10.16 14.71
N GLU A 32 13.68 -10.37 15.57
CA GLU A 32 12.30 -10.00 15.28
C GLU A 32 12.19 -8.49 14.95
N GLY A 33 11.48 -8.17 13.89
CA GLY A 33 11.36 -6.79 13.42
C GLY A 33 12.51 -6.28 12.55
N ALA A 34 13.50 -7.12 12.22
CA ALA A 34 14.53 -6.75 11.25
C ALA A 34 13.90 -6.45 9.89
N ARG A 35 14.32 -5.34 9.27
CA ARG A 35 13.87 -4.98 7.92
C ARG A 35 14.57 -5.86 6.91
N GLY A 36 13.78 -6.48 6.04
CA GLY A 36 14.30 -7.29 4.95
C GLY A 36 13.77 -6.78 3.62
N HIS A 37 12.94 -7.56 2.97
CA HIS A 37 12.36 -7.19 1.67
C HIS A 37 10.83 -7.27 1.70
N ILE A 38 10.20 -6.60 0.73
CA ILE A 38 8.75 -6.56 0.60
C ILE A 38 8.29 -7.71 -0.29
N GLU A 39 7.36 -8.51 0.22
CA GLU A 39 6.67 -9.55 -0.55
C GLU A 39 5.19 -9.24 -0.66
N ILE A 40 4.55 -9.78 -1.69
CA ILE A 40 3.14 -9.59 -1.98
C ILE A 40 2.42 -10.92 -2.15
N SER A 41 1.24 -11.02 -1.50
CA SER A 41 0.22 -12.02 -1.84
C SER A 41 -0.63 -11.43 -2.95
N ILE A 42 -0.29 -11.75 -4.21
CA ILE A 42 -0.92 -11.12 -5.37
C ILE A 42 -2.42 -11.43 -5.48
N ASP A 43 -2.85 -12.58 -4.95
CA ASP A 43 -4.23 -13.05 -4.98
C ASP A 43 -5.16 -12.14 -4.18
N ASP A 44 -4.68 -11.59 -3.06
CA ASP A 44 -5.44 -10.69 -2.18
C ASP A 44 -5.37 -9.22 -2.64
N CYS A 45 -4.52 -8.91 -3.60
CA CYS A 45 -4.29 -7.55 -4.05
C CYS A 45 -5.46 -7.05 -4.93
N ILE A 46 -6.09 -5.93 -4.56
CA ILE A 46 -7.18 -5.29 -5.33
C ILE A 46 -6.68 -4.28 -6.37
N GLY A 47 -5.38 -4.09 -6.51
CA GLY A 47 -4.81 -3.15 -7.46
C GLY A 47 -5.18 -1.68 -7.18
N CYS A 48 -5.34 -1.28 -5.91
CA CYS A 48 -5.78 0.08 -5.55
C CYS A 48 -4.72 1.17 -5.75
N GLY A 49 -3.45 0.81 -5.93
CA GLY A 49 -2.34 1.74 -6.15
C GLY A 49 -1.94 2.59 -4.93
N MET A 50 -2.45 2.29 -3.72
CA MET A 50 -2.05 3.02 -2.51
C MET A 50 -0.56 2.86 -2.21
N CYS A 51 -0.03 1.65 -2.40
CA CYS A 51 1.39 1.36 -2.22
C CYS A 51 2.29 2.20 -3.14
N VAL A 52 1.86 2.44 -4.37
CA VAL A 52 2.59 3.30 -5.33
C VAL A 52 2.63 4.75 -4.85
N ARG A 53 1.48 5.28 -4.41
CA ARG A 53 1.37 6.67 -3.96
C ARG A 53 2.10 6.97 -2.66
N CYS A 54 2.22 5.97 -1.79
CA CYS A 54 2.89 6.15 -0.50
C CYS A 54 4.39 5.82 -0.54
N CYS A 55 4.91 5.27 -1.65
CA CYS A 55 6.32 4.93 -1.77
C CYS A 55 7.18 6.19 -1.93
N PRO A 56 8.12 6.48 -1.02
CA PRO A 56 8.96 7.68 -1.13
C PRO A 56 9.95 7.61 -2.28
N CYS A 57 10.36 6.41 -2.68
CA CYS A 57 11.32 6.20 -3.77
C CYS A 57 10.66 5.93 -5.13
N GLY A 58 9.32 5.77 -5.18
CA GLY A 58 8.62 5.48 -6.43
C GLY A 58 8.94 4.11 -7.06
N THR A 59 9.42 3.16 -6.27
CA THR A 59 9.90 1.85 -6.74
C THR A 59 8.79 0.86 -7.10
N LEU A 60 7.55 1.20 -6.79
CA LEU A 60 6.39 0.35 -6.97
C LEU A 60 5.59 0.76 -8.19
N SER A 61 5.13 -0.20 -8.99
CA SER A 61 4.21 0.00 -10.09
C SER A 61 3.06 -0.99 -10.01
N VAL A 62 1.85 -0.53 -10.30
CA VAL A 62 0.64 -1.36 -10.27
C VAL A 62 -0.18 -1.10 -11.52
N ASP A 63 -0.41 -2.11 -12.30
CA ASP A 63 -1.34 -2.07 -13.43
C ASP A 63 -2.61 -2.85 -13.07
N LYS A 64 -3.68 -2.09 -12.85
CA LYS A 64 -4.98 -2.65 -12.47
C LYS A 64 -5.65 -3.44 -13.60
N VAL A 65 -5.38 -3.09 -14.85
CA VAL A 65 -5.98 -3.75 -16.02
C VAL A 65 -5.34 -5.11 -16.25
N LYS A 66 -4.02 -5.14 -16.20
CA LYS A 66 -3.23 -6.37 -16.36
C LYS A 66 -3.16 -7.20 -15.08
N GLY A 67 -3.55 -6.65 -13.93
CA GLY A 67 -3.41 -7.31 -12.64
C GLY A 67 -1.95 -7.56 -12.25
N THR A 68 -1.05 -6.67 -12.67
CA THR A 68 0.38 -6.78 -12.37
C THR A 68 0.77 -5.84 -11.24
N TRP A 69 1.67 -6.32 -10.40
CA TRP A 69 2.35 -5.55 -9.38
C TRP A 69 3.85 -5.74 -9.56
N SER A 70 4.60 -4.67 -9.63
CA SER A 70 6.06 -4.75 -9.77
C SER A 70 6.75 -3.85 -8.75
N ILE A 71 7.93 -4.29 -8.34
CA ILE A 71 8.80 -3.57 -7.43
C ILE A 71 10.22 -3.56 -7.98
N ASP A 72 10.86 -2.40 -7.94
CA ASP A 72 12.31 -2.33 -8.10
C ASP A 72 12.98 -2.55 -6.74
N ARG A 73 13.72 -3.65 -6.65
CA ARG A 73 14.37 -4.08 -5.42
C ARG A 73 15.61 -3.26 -5.09
N PHE A 74 16.29 -2.71 -6.10
CA PHE A 74 17.51 -1.93 -5.89
C PHE A 74 17.21 -0.53 -5.34
N ASP A 75 16.12 0.07 -5.78
CA ASP A 75 15.71 1.39 -5.32
C ASP A 75 14.89 1.34 -4.03
N CYS A 76 14.44 0.15 -3.60
CA CYS A 76 13.61 -0.02 -2.42
C CYS A 76 14.42 0.12 -1.12
N ILE A 77 14.13 1.13 -0.33
CA ILE A 77 14.76 1.37 0.99
C ILE A 77 14.18 0.52 2.13
N ALA A 78 13.31 -0.44 1.85
CA ALA A 78 12.67 -1.32 2.84
C ALA A 78 12.05 -0.56 4.03
N CYS A 79 11.42 0.59 3.80
CA CYS A 79 10.83 1.42 4.86
C CYS A 79 9.55 0.83 5.47
N GLY A 80 8.87 -0.11 4.78
CA GLY A 80 7.64 -0.76 5.25
C GLY A 80 6.37 0.08 5.12
N TYR A 81 6.45 1.32 4.66
CA TYR A 81 5.29 2.22 4.60
C TYR A 81 4.17 1.70 3.68
N CYS A 82 4.52 1.05 2.59
CA CYS A 82 3.57 0.39 1.70
C CYS A 82 2.81 -0.76 2.38
N VAL A 83 3.45 -1.47 3.31
CA VAL A 83 2.83 -2.56 4.10
C VAL A 83 1.79 -1.97 5.06
N GLU A 84 2.13 -0.90 5.77
CA GLU A 84 1.22 -0.23 6.71
C GLU A 84 0.00 0.38 6.03
N LYS A 85 0.20 0.99 4.86
CA LYS A 85 -0.87 1.67 4.10
C LYS A 85 -1.72 0.75 3.24
N CYS A 86 -1.40 -0.53 3.17
CA CYS A 86 -2.18 -1.48 2.39
C CYS A 86 -3.53 -1.79 3.07
N PRO A 87 -4.68 -1.45 2.46
CA PRO A 87 -5.99 -1.69 3.06
C PRO A 87 -6.34 -3.19 3.16
N LYS A 88 -5.78 -4.00 2.26
CA LYS A 88 -5.97 -5.46 2.24
C LYS A 88 -4.87 -6.23 2.96
N LYS A 89 -3.82 -5.53 3.44
CA LYS A 89 -2.67 -6.16 4.11
C LYS A 89 -2.05 -7.31 3.30
N CYS A 90 -2.10 -7.19 1.97
CA CYS A 90 -1.52 -8.18 1.07
C CYS A 90 0.00 -8.03 0.89
N LEU A 91 0.59 -6.99 1.46
CA LEU A 91 2.03 -6.77 1.49
C LEU A 91 2.57 -7.16 2.85
N SER A 92 3.69 -7.86 2.87
CA SER A 92 4.40 -8.25 4.08
C SER A 92 5.88 -7.90 3.97
N MET A 93 6.52 -7.65 5.11
CA MET A 93 7.96 -7.50 5.19
C MET A 93 8.56 -8.81 5.68
N VAL A 94 9.33 -9.45 4.82
CA VAL A 94 10.01 -10.71 5.12
C VAL A 94 11.43 -10.42 5.57
N GLN A 95 11.88 -11.11 6.60
CA GLN A 95 13.24 -10.98 7.12
C GLN A 95 14.26 -11.56 6.14
N GLY A 96 15.44 -10.98 6.14
CA GLY A 96 16.53 -11.41 5.29
C GLY A 96 16.62 -10.64 3.97
N TYR A 97 17.77 -10.73 3.37
CA TYR A 97 18.06 -10.06 2.11
C TYR A 97 17.62 -10.92 0.93
N GLN A 98 17.22 -10.26 -0.14
CA GLN A 98 17.00 -10.96 -1.41
C GLN A 98 18.32 -11.43 -2.02
N THR A 99 18.21 -12.44 -2.88
CA THR A 99 19.34 -12.88 -3.71
C THR A 99 19.87 -11.70 -4.51
N PRO A 100 21.16 -11.38 -4.39
CA PRO A 100 21.75 -10.29 -5.14
C PRO A 100 21.68 -10.58 -6.64
N GLY A 101 21.30 -9.56 -7.42
CA GLY A 101 21.23 -9.61 -8.87
C GLY A 101 22.16 -8.57 -9.47
N GLU A 102 22.67 -8.82 -10.67
CA GLU A 102 23.65 -7.92 -11.31
C GLU A 102 23.02 -6.76 -12.08
N LYS A 103 21.82 -6.92 -12.64
CA LYS A 103 21.26 -5.93 -13.60
C LYS A 103 19.80 -5.61 -13.46
N GLU A 104 18.97 -6.47 -12.90
CA GLU A 104 17.52 -6.27 -12.84
C GLU A 104 16.99 -6.48 -11.44
N GLY A 105 16.73 -5.37 -10.76
CA GLY A 105 16.06 -5.36 -9.46
C GLY A 105 14.54 -5.46 -9.57
N GLN A 106 13.97 -5.37 -10.77
CA GLN A 106 12.53 -5.35 -10.98
C GLN A 106 11.94 -6.76 -10.92
N VAL A 107 11.08 -6.98 -9.94
CA VAL A 107 10.32 -8.22 -9.78
C VAL A 107 8.85 -7.91 -10.06
N THR A 108 8.24 -8.69 -10.96
CA THR A 108 6.83 -8.51 -11.34
C THR A 108 6.02 -9.75 -10.97
N TYR A 109 4.94 -9.51 -10.25
CA TYR A 109 3.94 -10.52 -9.91
C TYR A 109 2.68 -10.26 -10.73
N THR A 110 2.11 -11.31 -11.29
CA THR A 110 0.91 -11.22 -12.14
C THR A 110 -0.16 -12.13 -11.57
N LYS A 111 -1.39 -11.64 -11.50
CA LYS A 111 -2.55 -12.45 -11.14
C LYS A 111 -2.83 -13.50 -12.19
N SER A 112 -3.41 -14.63 -11.77
CA SER A 112 -3.89 -15.64 -12.71
C SER A 112 -5.02 -15.08 -13.58
N ALA A 113 -5.13 -15.57 -14.81
CA ALA A 113 -6.17 -15.14 -15.78
C ALA A 113 -7.58 -15.34 -15.23
N GLU A 114 -7.79 -16.44 -14.50
CA GLU A 114 -9.09 -16.77 -13.90
C GLU A 114 -9.51 -15.76 -12.79
N GLN A 115 -8.54 -15.28 -12.03
CA GLN A 115 -8.81 -14.28 -10.98
C GLN A 115 -9.13 -12.91 -11.59
N LEU A 116 -8.42 -12.53 -12.63
CA LEU A 116 -8.69 -11.30 -13.37
C LEU A 116 -10.10 -11.28 -13.98
N GLU A 117 -10.53 -12.40 -14.53
CA GLU A 117 -11.88 -12.53 -15.09
C GLU A 117 -12.95 -12.44 -14.01
N LYS A 118 -12.77 -13.11 -12.88
CA LYS A 118 -13.70 -13.02 -11.73
C LYS A 118 -13.80 -11.59 -11.20
N GLU A 119 -12.68 -10.90 -11.05
CA GLU A 119 -12.67 -9.50 -10.61
C GLU A 119 -13.33 -8.56 -11.64
N ARG A 120 -13.17 -8.83 -12.94
CA ARG A 120 -13.81 -8.04 -14.00
C ARG A 120 -15.34 -8.17 -13.93
N ILE A 121 -15.84 -9.41 -13.82
CA ILE A 121 -17.26 -9.68 -13.67
C ILE A 121 -17.84 -9.00 -12.43
N GLN A 122 -17.18 -9.14 -11.28
CA GLN A 122 -17.61 -8.49 -10.04
C GLN A 122 -17.63 -6.96 -10.15
N ARG A 123 -16.67 -6.36 -10.85
CA ARG A 123 -16.63 -4.91 -11.08
C ARG A 123 -17.77 -4.45 -11.99
N GLU A 124 -18.09 -5.22 -13.02
CA GLU A 124 -19.22 -4.92 -13.92
C GLU A 124 -20.55 -5.01 -13.18
N GLU A 125 -20.74 -6.03 -12.34
CA GLU A 125 -21.94 -6.17 -11.50
C GLU A 125 -22.03 -5.04 -10.47
N ALA A 126 -20.94 -4.70 -9.80
CA ALA A 126 -20.89 -3.59 -8.85
C ALA A 126 -21.17 -2.25 -9.54
N ALA A 127 -20.66 -2.03 -10.74
CA ALA A 127 -20.92 -0.84 -11.53
C ALA A 127 -22.41 -0.74 -11.93
N LYS A 128 -23.01 -1.84 -12.35
CA LYS A 128 -24.46 -1.90 -12.66
C LYS A 128 -25.32 -1.61 -11.43
N LYS A 129 -24.97 -2.20 -10.26
CA LYS A 129 -25.65 -1.91 -8.99
C LYS A 129 -25.48 -0.46 -8.56
N ALA A 130 -24.29 0.12 -8.71
CA ALA A 130 -24.02 1.51 -8.39
C ALA A 130 -24.77 2.49 -9.33
N ALA A 131 -24.86 2.17 -10.61
CA ALA A 131 -25.61 2.96 -11.58
C ALA A 131 -27.12 2.91 -11.28
N ALA A 132 -27.66 1.74 -10.95
CA ALA A 132 -29.06 1.59 -10.55
C ALA A 132 -29.37 2.36 -9.25
N ALA A 133 -28.47 2.31 -8.27
CA ALA A 133 -28.62 3.06 -7.02
C ALA A 133 -28.58 4.58 -7.25
N LYS A 134 -27.71 5.08 -8.11
CA LYS A 134 -27.65 6.50 -8.50
C LYS A 134 -28.93 6.94 -9.19
N ALA A 135 -29.44 6.17 -10.14
CA ALA A 135 -30.70 6.46 -10.82
C ALA A 135 -31.89 6.48 -9.84
N ALA A 136 -31.92 5.56 -8.87
CA ALA A 136 -32.93 5.56 -7.83
C ALA A 136 -32.85 6.78 -6.90
N MET A 137 -31.64 7.24 -6.57
CA MET A 137 -31.46 8.46 -5.77
C MET A 137 -31.84 9.72 -6.54
N GLU A 138 -31.52 9.80 -7.83
CA GLU A 138 -31.93 10.92 -8.70
C GLU A 138 -33.45 10.98 -8.87
N ALA A 139 -34.08 9.82 -9.04
CA ALA A 139 -35.55 9.74 -9.12
C ALA A 139 -36.23 10.19 -7.79
N LYS A 140 -35.67 9.81 -6.64
CA LYS A 140 -36.19 10.29 -5.33
C LYS A 140 -35.98 11.80 -5.18
N LYS A 141 -34.83 12.33 -5.57
CA LYS A 141 -34.53 13.78 -5.50
C LYS A 141 -35.45 14.59 -6.43
N ALA A 142 -35.77 14.06 -7.61
CA ALA A 142 -36.73 14.70 -8.53
C ALA A 142 -38.16 14.68 -7.96
N ALA A 143 -38.58 13.61 -7.29
CA ALA A 143 -39.88 13.51 -6.61
C ALA A 143 -39.99 14.51 -5.43
N ASP A 144 -38.94 14.69 -4.64
CA ASP A 144 -38.90 15.65 -3.53
C ASP A 144 -38.99 17.10 -4.02
N ILE A 145 -38.32 17.44 -5.12
CA ILE A 145 -38.37 18.77 -5.72
C ILE A 145 -39.79 19.04 -6.26
N SER A 146 -40.50 18.04 -6.80
CA SER A 146 -41.86 18.18 -7.28
C SER A 146 -42.87 18.43 -6.12
N PHE A 147 -42.60 17.90 -4.93
CA PHE A 147 -43.42 18.13 -3.75
C PHE A 147 -43.29 19.56 -3.19
N TYR A 148 -42.10 20.18 -3.29
CA TYR A 148 -41.88 21.56 -2.86
C TYR A 148 -42.32 22.63 -3.87
N GLY A 149 -42.55 22.25 -5.15
CA GLY A 149 -42.95 23.16 -6.21
C GLY A 149 -44.44 23.52 -6.23
N ASN A 150 -45.26 22.97 -5.34
CA ASN A 150 -46.71 23.19 -5.37
C ASN A 150 -47.28 23.91 -4.11
N THR A 151 -46.43 24.68 -3.43
CA THR A 151 -46.88 25.66 -2.43
C THR A 151 -46.63 27.04 -2.99
N ASP A 152 -47.56 27.54 -3.80
CA ASP A 152 -47.74 28.95 -4.08
C ASP A 152 -47.99 29.67 -2.75
N ILE A 153 -46.93 30.17 -2.14
CA ILE A 153 -47.04 31.14 -1.06
C ILE A 153 -47.30 32.47 -1.75
N GLU A 154 -48.57 32.79 -1.97
CA GLU A 154 -49.05 34.14 -2.20
C GLU A 154 -48.57 35.03 -1.07
N CYS A 155 -47.49 35.74 -1.31
CA CYS A 155 -47.02 36.82 -0.44
C CYS A 155 -47.96 38.00 -0.66
N LYS A 156 -49.05 38.10 0.16
CA LYS A 156 -49.86 39.30 0.24
C LYS A 156 -49.02 40.40 0.85
N ASP A 157 -48.73 41.37 0.00
CA ASP A 157 -48.25 42.70 0.38
C ASP A 157 -49.26 43.35 1.31
N THR A 158 -48.91 43.46 2.57
CA THR A 158 -49.62 44.34 3.51
C THR A 158 -48.61 45.10 4.38
N LEU A 159 -48.46 46.35 4.00
CA LEU A 159 -48.25 47.49 4.87
C LEU A 159 -47.03 47.53 5.81
N PHE A 160 -46.05 48.28 5.43
CA PHE A 160 -45.58 49.37 6.31
C PHE A 160 -45.11 50.54 5.47
N GLY A 161 -45.98 51.59 5.42
CA GLY A 161 -45.59 52.93 5.02
C GLY A 161 -44.66 53.54 6.07
N VAL A 162 -43.54 54.03 5.62
CA VAL A 162 -42.79 55.08 6.29
C VAL A 162 -42.35 56.07 5.24
N THR A 163 -42.97 57.22 5.23
CA THR A 163 -42.55 58.48 4.64
C THR A 163 -41.31 59.00 5.38
N PHE A 164 -40.25 59.29 4.60
CA PHE A 164 -39.40 60.48 4.70
C PHE A 164 -38.77 60.76 3.35
#